data_695de36504ae51b8cc16b3fab5d9233c
#
_entry.id   695de36504ae51b8cc16b3fab5d9233c
#
_cell.length_a   1.000
_cell.length_b   1.000
_cell.length_c   1.000
_cell.angle_alpha   90.00
_cell.angle_beta   90.00
_cell.angle_gamma   90.00
#
_symmetry.space_group_name_H-M   'P 1'
#
loop_
_entity.id
_entity.type
_entity.pdbx_description
1 polymer ?
#
loop_
_entity_poly.entity_id
_entity_poly.type
_entity_poly.pdbx_seq_one_letter_code
_entity_poly.pdbx_strand_id
1 'polypeptide(L)'
;MQRRHLVISSLAATAALLVAAPAHSAAAVGQKAPEFTAKDASGKTVNLADFKGKTVVLEWVNPGCPYVRKHYSGGNMQSTQKDAASKGVVWLAVNSTETGHSDYLAPAALQSW
;
A
#
# COMPACT_ATOMS: atom_id res chain seq x y z
N MET A 1 -62.48 35.43 29.13
CA MET A 1 -62.01 34.79 27.86
C MET A 1 -60.51 34.63 27.90
N GLN A 2 -60.02 33.45 28.22
CA GLN A 2 -58.56 33.14 28.23
C GLN A 2 -58.19 32.48 26.92
N ARG A 3 -57.31 33.13 26.14
CA ARG A 3 -56.72 32.55 24.92
C ARG A 3 -55.54 31.69 25.30
N ARG A 4 -55.70 30.41 25.14
CA ARG A 4 -54.59 29.42 25.26
C ARG A 4 -53.70 29.49 24.01
N HIS A 5 -52.48 29.94 24.15
CA HIS A 5 -51.46 29.85 23.10
C HIS A 5 -50.85 28.44 23.13
N LEU A 6 -51.09 27.71 22.05
CA LEU A 6 -50.49 26.41 21.82
C LEU A 6 -49.06 26.63 21.23
N VAL A 7 -48.03 26.33 21.99
CA VAL A 7 -46.67 26.41 21.51
C VAL A 7 -46.34 25.04 20.92
N ILE A 8 -46.24 24.96 19.61
CA ILE A 8 -45.80 23.76 18.91
C ILE A 8 -44.27 23.80 18.87
N SER A 9 -43.60 23.00 19.72
CA SER A 9 -42.15 22.83 19.70
C SER A 9 -41.78 21.87 18.58
N SER A 10 -41.23 22.41 17.49
CA SER A 10 -40.67 21.62 16.39
C SER A 10 -39.32 21.01 16.82
N LEU A 11 -39.33 19.73 17.08
CA LEU A 11 -38.09 18.97 17.32
C LEU A 11 -37.44 18.70 15.97
N ALA A 12 -36.45 19.49 15.58
CA ALA A 12 -35.62 19.24 14.41
C ALA A 12 -34.64 18.09 14.71
N ALA A 13 -34.95 16.88 14.22
CA ALA A 13 -34.04 15.74 14.27
C ALA A 13 -32.94 15.94 13.23
N THR A 14 -31.75 16.37 13.68
CA THR A 14 -30.54 16.43 12.85
C THR A 14 -30.01 15.02 12.69
N ALA A 15 -30.27 14.37 11.56
CA ALA A 15 -29.65 13.11 11.18
C ALA A 15 -28.18 13.38 10.83
N ALA A 16 -27.26 13.08 11.74
CA ALA A 16 -25.84 13.09 11.47
C ALA A 16 -25.51 11.89 10.57
N LEU A 17 -25.25 12.15 9.29
CA LEU A 17 -24.66 11.16 8.39
C LEU A 17 -23.22 10.89 8.87
N LEU A 18 -23.04 9.78 9.57
CA LEU A 18 -21.71 9.20 9.80
C LEU A 18 -21.18 8.72 8.46
N VAL A 19 -20.35 9.54 7.83
CA VAL A 19 -19.52 9.09 6.70
C VAL A 19 -18.47 8.15 7.29
N ALA A 20 -18.71 6.83 7.18
CA ALA A 20 -17.72 5.84 7.52
C ALA A 20 -16.54 6.01 6.54
N ALA A 21 -15.43 6.54 7.03
CA ALA A 21 -14.17 6.51 6.29
C ALA A 21 -13.84 5.05 5.94
N PRO A 22 -13.37 4.74 4.73
CA PRO A 22 -12.96 3.38 4.39
C PRO A 22 -11.87 2.97 5.37
N ALA A 23 -12.18 2.02 6.23
CA ALA A 23 -11.19 1.38 7.08
C ALA A 23 -10.23 0.65 6.13
N HIS A 24 -8.98 1.11 6.04
CA HIS A 24 -7.93 0.35 5.39
C HIS A 24 -7.77 -0.95 6.20
N SER A 25 -8.32 -2.04 5.71
CA SER A 25 -8.19 -3.32 6.38
C SER A 25 -6.74 -3.76 6.31
N ALA A 26 -6.16 -4.05 7.49
CA ALA A 26 -4.86 -4.70 7.54
C ALA A 26 -4.92 -6.04 6.79
N ALA A 27 -3.82 -6.41 6.12
CA ALA A 27 -3.72 -7.70 5.47
C ALA A 27 -3.86 -8.83 6.51
N ALA A 28 -4.68 -9.83 6.22
CA ALA A 28 -4.88 -10.99 7.08
C ALA A 28 -4.67 -12.28 6.29
N VAL A 29 -4.05 -13.26 6.93
CA VAL A 29 -3.76 -14.56 6.31
C VAL A 29 -5.08 -15.25 5.89
N GLY A 30 -5.12 -15.76 4.67
CA GLY A 30 -6.30 -16.43 4.11
C GLY A 30 -7.41 -15.49 3.64
N GLN A 31 -7.21 -14.18 3.73
CA GLN A 31 -8.15 -13.19 3.23
C GLN A 31 -7.65 -12.57 1.91
N LYS A 32 -8.57 -11.95 1.16
CA LYS A 32 -8.21 -11.19 -0.03
C LYS A 32 -7.22 -10.10 0.35
N ALA A 33 -6.09 -10.01 -0.37
CA ALA A 33 -5.12 -8.93 -0.19
C ALA A 33 -5.78 -7.56 -0.47
N PRO A 34 -5.48 -6.53 0.33
CA PRO A 34 -5.90 -5.16 0.04
C PRO A 34 -5.39 -4.73 -1.34
N GLU A 35 -6.25 -4.12 -2.13
CA GLU A 35 -5.87 -3.57 -3.43
C GLU A 35 -4.93 -2.37 -3.22
N PHE A 36 -3.94 -2.26 -4.09
CA PHE A 36 -3.07 -1.10 -4.12
C PHE A 36 -2.77 -0.66 -5.56
N THR A 37 -2.42 0.60 -5.68
CA THR A 37 -1.87 1.21 -6.89
C THR A 37 -0.63 1.98 -6.51
N ALA A 38 0.46 1.78 -7.24
CA ALA A 38 1.74 2.46 -7.01
C ALA A 38 2.38 2.87 -8.34
N LYS A 39 3.45 3.66 -8.26
CA LYS A 39 4.32 3.95 -9.40
C LYS A 39 5.58 3.12 -9.27
N ASP A 40 6.01 2.49 -10.37
CA ASP A 40 7.34 1.90 -10.45
C ASP A 40 8.43 2.99 -10.63
N ALA A 41 9.68 2.59 -10.59
CA ALA A 41 10.82 3.50 -10.72
C ALA A 41 10.88 4.22 -12.09
N SER A 42 10.17 3.73 -13.11
CA SER A 42 10.03 4.38 -14.41
C SER A 42 8.86 5.38 -14.47
N GLY A 43 8.05 5.44 -13.41
CA GLY A 43 6.83 6.25 -13.34
C GLY A 43 5.57 5.58 -13.89
N LYS A 44 5.67 4.31 -14.33
CA LYS A 44 4.51 3.54 -14.80
C LYS A 44 3.62 3.14 -13.62
N THR A 45 2.32 3.19 -13.83
CA THR A 45 1.35 2.74 -12.82
C THR A 45 1.31 1.21 -12.77
N VAL A 46 1.36 0.68 -11.56
CA VAL A 46 1.27 -0.75 -11.24
C VAL A 46 0.09 -0.95 -10.28
N ASN A 47 -0.81 -1.87 -10.61
CA ASN A 47 -1.95 -2.24 -9.77
C ASN A 47 -1.82 -3.70 -9.36
N LEU A 48 -2.20 -4.05 -8.14
CA LEU A 48 -2.24 -5.46 -7.72
C LEU A 48 -3.15 -6.28 -8.63
N ALA A 49 -4.23 -5.71 -9.12
CA ALA A 49 -5.18 -6.35 -10.03
C ALA A 49 -4.57 -6.82 -11.36
N ASP A 50 -3.45 -6.22 -11.80
CA ASP A 50 -2.76 -6.58 -13.05
C ASP A 50 -2.12 -7.99 -12.97
N PHE A 51 -1.96 -8.51 -11.75
CA PHE A 51 -1.33 -9.81 -11.47
C PHE A 51 -2.32 -10.90 -11.07
N LYS A 52 -3.61 -10.76 -11.39
CA LYS A 52 -4.62 -11.78 -11.10
C LYS A 52 -4.19 -13.15 -11.64
N GLY A 53 -4.39 -14.19 -10.83
CA GLY A 53 -4.01 -15.58 -11.16
C GLY A 53 -2.53 -15.90 -10.98
N LYS A 54 -1.72 -14.95 -10.50
CA LYS A 54 -0.31 -15.17 -10.18
C LYS A 54 -0.06 -15.08 -8.69
N THR A 55 0.94 -15.81 -8.22
CA THR A 55 1.51 -15.57 -6.89
C THR A 55 2.32 -14.29 -6.93
N VAL A 56 2.05 -13.36 -6.01
CA VAL A 56 2.76 -12.08 -5.90
C VAL A 56 3.48 -12.05 -4.57
N VAL A 57 4.78 -11.74 -4.60
CA VAL A 57 5.60 -11.45 -3.42
C VAL A 57 5.84 -9.95 -3.35
N LEU A 58 5.58 -9.35 -2.19
CA LEU A 58 5.93 -7.97 -1.89
C LEU A 58 7.12 -7.98 -0.93
N GLU A 59 8.22 -7.38 -1.34
CA GLU A 59 9.43 -7.23 -0.54
C GLU A 59 9.68 -5.76 -0.27
N TRP A 60 9.76 -5.37 1.02
CA TRP A 60 10.18 -4.01 1.38
C TRP A 60 11.69 -3.93 1.43
N VAL A 61 12.25 -3.03 0.62
CA VAL A 61 13.70 -2.85 0.50
C VAL A 61 14.10 -1.40 0.78
N ASN A 62 15.22 -1.25 1.50
CA ASN A 62 15.94 0.02 1.60
C ASN A 62 17.40 -0.26 1.26
N PRO A 63 17.93 0.27 0.14
CA PRO A 63 19.32 0.09 -0.28
C PRO A 63 20.37 0.53 0.75
N GLY A 64 20.03 1.48 1.62
CA GLY A 64 20.87 1.93 2.74
C GLY A 64 20.94 0.94 3.90
N CYS A 65 19.96 0.03 4.03
CA CYS A 65 19.88 -0.92 5.13
C CYS A 65 21.02 -1.96 5.06
N PRO A 66 21.83 -2.14 6.13
CA PRO A 66 22.93 -3.12 6.12
C PRO A 66 22.47 -4.56 5.87
N TYR A 67 21.30 -4.94 6.37
CA TYR A 67 20.74 -6.28 6.15
C TYR A 67 20.33 -6.49 4.69
N VAL A 68 19.69 -5.52 4.08
CA VAL A 68 19.35 -5.55 2.64
C VAL A 68 20.63 -5.68 1.82
N ARG A 69 21.62 -4.79 2.06
CA ARG A 69 22.90 -4.84 1.37
C ARG A 69 23.60 -6.19 1.51
N LYS A 70 23.61 -6.80 2.69
CA LYS A 70 24.19 -8.12 2.92
C LYS A 70 23.62 -9.18 1.97
N HIS A 71 22.29 -9.22 1.82
CA HIS A 71 21.62 -10.24 1.01
C HIS A 71 21.73 -9.96 -0.49
N TYR A 72 21.74 -8.69 -0.88
CA TYR A 72 21.87 -8.30 -2.29
C TYR A 72 23.33 -8.40 -2.78
N SER A 73 24.32 -7.90 -2.03
CA SER A 73 25.73 -7.97 -2.42
C SER A 73 26.25 -9.41 -2.50
N GLY A 74 25.69 -10.32 -1.74
CA GLY A 74 26.02 -11.75 -1.80
C GLY A 74 25.30 -12.51 -2.93
N GLY A 75 24.44 -11.85 -3.71
CA GLY A 75 23.68 -12.47 -4.79
C GLY A 75 22.53 -13.37 -4.33
N ASN A 76 22.31 -13.48 -3.03
CA ASN A 76 21.29 -14.36 -2.45
C ASN A 76 19.87 -13.97 -2.88
N MET A 77 19.53 -12.68 -2.76
CA MET A 77 18.19 -12.22 -3.13
C MET A 77 17.96 -12.33 -4.64
N GLN A 78 18.91 -11.95 -5.47
CA GLN A 78 18.79 -12.07 -6.92
C GLN A 78 18.61 -13.52 -7.35
N SER A 79 19.28 -14.46 -6.71
CA SER A 79 19.11 -15.90 -6.97
C SER A 79 17.70 -16.36 -6.59
N THR A 80 17.19 -15.95 -5.42
CA THR A 80 15.85 -16.27 -4.95
C THR A 80 14.77 -15.67 -5.87
N GLN A 81 14.92 -14.42 -6.28
CA GLN A 81 14.02 -13.73 -7.19
C GLN A 81 13.98 -14.42 -8.56
N LYS A 82 15.15 -14.81 -9.09
CA LYS A 82 15.27 -15.53 -10.37
C LYS A 82 14.58 -16.90 -10.31
N ASP A 83 14.79 -17.65 -9.21
CA ASP A 83 14.13 -18.94 -9.02
C ASP A 83 12.59 -18.77 -8.92
N ALA A 84 12.12 -17.80 -8.16
CA ALA A 84 10.69 -17.47 -8.07
C ALA A 84 10.09 -17.09 -9.44
N ALA A 85 10.79 -16.25 -10.21
CA ALA A 85 10.36 -15.84 -11.55
C ALA A 85 10.27 -17.03 -12.51
N SER A 86 11.20 -17.98 -12.43
CA SER A 86 11.17 -19.21 -13.26
C SER A 86 9.95 -20.08 -12.97
N LYS A 87 9.33 -19.94 -11.81
CA LYS A 87 8.09 -20.59 -11.37
C LYS A 87 6.83 -19.74 -11.61
N GLY A 88 6.94 -18.63 -12.35
CA GLY A 88 5.82 -17.73 -12.65
C GLY A 88 5.39 -16.81 -11.52
N VAL A 89 6.18 -16.71 -10.44
CA VAL A 89 5.93 -15.79 -9.33
C VAL A 89 6.32 -14.38 -9.75
N VAL A 90 5.46 -13.40 -9.45
CA VAL A 90 5.76 -11.98 -9.60
C VAL A 90 6.39 -11.48 -8.31
N TRP A 91 7.56 -10.84 -8.42
CA TRP A 91 8.25 -10.27 -7.28
C TRP A 91 8.32 -8.75 -7.42
N LEU A 92 7.75 -8.03 -6.46
CA LEU A 92 7.69 -6.58 -6.44
C LEU A 92 8.51 -6.07 -5.24
N ALA A 93 9.64 -5.46 -5.52
CA ALA A 93 10.42 -4.74 -4.52
C ALA A 93 9.82 -3.34 -4.29
N VAL A 94 9.46 -3.06 -3.05
CA VAL A 94 8.81 -1.81 -2.64
C VAL A 94 9.79 -0.98 -1.83
N ASN A 95 10.01 0.26 -2.22
CA ASN A 95 10.76 1.24 -1.44
C ASN A 95 9.78 2.32 -0.94
N SER A 96 9.74 2.53 0.37
CA SER A 96 8.93 3.56 1.02
C SER A 96 9.77 4.52 1.86
N THR A 97 11.06 4.64 1.54
CA THR A 97 11.97 5.55 2.25
C THR A 97 11.53 6.99 2.01
N GLU A 98 11.35 7.73 3.09
CA GLU A 98 10.97 9.14 3.05
C GLU A 98 12.03 9.99 2.36
N THR A 99 11.59 11.00 1.58
CA THR A 99 12.48 11.89 0.81
C THR A 99 13.51 12.64 1.64
N GLY A 100 13.23 12.90 2.92
CA GLY A 100 14.16 13.55 3.86
C GLY A 100 15.14 12.59 4.54
N HIS A 101 15.04 11.28 4.32
CA HIS A 101 15.91 10.30 4.95
C HIS A 101 17.25 10.20 4.21
N SER A 102 18.34 9.96 4.95
CA SER A 102 19.70 9.82 4.38
C SER A 102 19.84 8.70 3.36
N ASP A 103 19.03 7.65 3.48
CA ASP A 103 19.04 6.50 2.58
C ASP A 103 18.08 6.66 1.39
N TYR A 104 17.43 7.82 1.26
CA TYR A 104 16.52 8.05 0.15
C TYR A 104 17.26 8.00 -1.19
N LEU A 105 16.72 7.21 -2.09
CA LEU A 105 17.12 7.19 -3.50
C LEU A 105 15.98 7.66 -4.38
N ALA A 106 16.27 8.59 -5.28
CA ALA A 106 15.32 9.01 -6.29
C ALA A 106 14.96 7.82 -7.22
N PRO A 107 13.77 7.82 -7.86
CA PRO A 107 13.32 6.70 -8.69
C PRO A 107 14.34 6.22 -9.72
N ALA A 108 15.04 7.15 -10.40
CA ALA A 108 16.08 6.77 -11.37
C ALA A 108 17.25 6.01 -10.75
N ALA A 109 17.64 6.35 -9.51
CA ALA A 109 18.69 5.65 -8.79
C ALA A 109 18.21 4.27 -8.29
N LEU A 110 16.93 4.15 -7.89
CA LEU A 110 16.32 2.86 -7.55
C LEU A 110 16.23 1.93 -8.77
N GLN A 111 15.98 2.46 -9.95
CA GLN A 111 15.92 1.66 -11.18
C GLN A 111 17.27 1.04 -11.56
N SER A 112 18.37 1.68 -11.17
CA SER A 112 19.73 1.20 -11.45
C SER A 112 20.34 0.34 -10.33
N TRP A 113 19.68 0.29 -9.20
CA TRP A 113 20.11 -0.50 -8.04
C TRP A 113 19.70 -1.96 -8.17
#